data_748ffffe0c0ef6633817ddd8bcdf5f9d
#
_entry.id   748ffffe0c0ef6633817ddd8bcdf5f9d
#
_cell.length_a   1.000
_cell.length_b   1.000
_cell.length_c   1.000
_cell.angle_alpha   90.00
_cell.angle_beta   90.00
_cell.angle_gamma   90.00
#
_symmetry.space_group_name_H-M   'P 1'
#
loop_
_entity.id
_entity.type
_entity.pdbx_description
1 polymer ?
#
loop_
_entity_poly.entity_id
_entity_poly.type
_entity_poly.pdbx_seq_one_letter_code
_entity_poly.pdbx_strand_id
1 'polypeptide(L)'
;MTVALIGFIVLLILVLLRLPIAFAMGIVGFVGFGLITGWKPSLAMIGTLVSETALNYGLSVVPLFILMGNLVSRAGLSGELYAASNAFLGHRRGGLSMATIVACGSFSAICGSSLATAATMSKVAMPPMRQYGYADSLATASIAAGGTLGILIPPSVILVIYGLMTETSIRELFAAGFLPGFLGVLLYLAAVQYVVWRRPQDGPRAEHTSWPDRLIALRGVWGTLLLFILVIGGIYGGIFTPTEAAGIGAGGAFLLALARGVRSWRDYYDVLVSTARTTAMLFTVLFGALIFSNFVNRAGLPTGLLEFVSGVDMSPLMVLLVIVAIYIVLGCVFESLSMLLLTIPIFFPVVQGLGYAGLGPEEILVWFGIIAVVVTEISLITPPVGLNVFVLAGVLQDVKTTTVFKGVTPFWCVDIIRLLILLLTPSYVLLLPNWLYH
;
A
#
# COMPACT_ATOMS: atom_id res chain seq x y z
N MET A 1 30.81 -5.58 -1.13
CA MET A 1 30.12 -4.52 -0.38
C MET A 1 30.41 -3.11 -0.91
N THR A 2 31.65 -2.62 -1.02
CA THR A 2 31.98 -1.25 -1.47
C THR A 2 31.38 -0.89 -2.83
N VAL A 3 31.48 -1.79 -3.83
CA VAL A 3 30.94 -1.58 -5.17
C VAL A 3 29.41 -1.41 -5.15
N ALA A 4 28.71 -2.20 -4.32
CA ALA A 4 27.27 -2.07 -4.17
C ALA A 4 26.86 -0.74 -3.51
N LEU A 5 27.60 -0.28 -2.50
CA LEU A 5 27.37 1.02 -1.87
C LEU A 5 27.57 2.17 -2.86
N ILE A 6 28.63 2.12 -3.68
CA ILE A 6 28.85 3.10 -4.75
C ILE A 6 27.67 3.07 -5.74
N GLY A 7 27.22 1.88 -6.15
CA GLY A 7 26.06 1.75 -7.02
C GLY A 7 24.79 2.36 -6.41
N PHE A 8 24.56 2.14 -5.10
CA PHE A 8 23.42 2.74 -4.40
C PHE A 8 23.51 4.28 -4.36
N ILE A 9 24.70 4.84 -4.11
CA ILE A 9 24.92 6.29 -4.15
C ILE A 9 24.66 6.85 -5.56
N VAL A 10 25.17 6.18 -6.60
CA VAL A 10 24.94 6.58 -8.00
C VAL A 10 23.45 6.53 -8.34
N LEU A 11 22.75 5.48 -7.89
CA LEU A 11 21.29 5.38 -8.06
C LEU A 11 20.58 6.58 -7.42
N LEU A 12 20.89 6.93 -6.18
CA LEU A 12 20.29 8.08 -5.51
C LEU A 12 20.59 9.40 -6.24
N ILE A 13 21.81 9.59 -6.73
CA ILE A 13 22.18 10.76 -7.53
C ILE A 13 21.34 10.83 -8.81
N LEU A 14 21.19 9.73 -9.54
CA LEU A 14 20.39 9.69 -10.75
C LEU A 14 18.92 10.04 -10.48
N VAL A 15 18.35 9.54 -9.38
CA VAL A 15 16.98 9.88 -8.98
C VAL A 15 16.85 11.35 -8.60
N LEU A 16 17.82 11.91 -7.86
CA LEU A 16 17.87 13.34 -7.55
C LEU A 16 17.99 14.22 -8.80
N LEU A 17 18.64 13.71 -9.84
CA LEU A 17 18.69 14.33 -11.18
C LEU A 17 17.38 14.13 -11.98
N ARG A 18 16.31 13.64 -11.32
CA ARG A 18 14.97 13.41 -11.89
C ARG A 18 14.87 12.27 -12.92
N LEU A 19 15.83 11.34 -12.95
CA LEU A 19 15.67 10.12 -13.72
C LEU A 19 14.62 9.24 -13.02
N PRO A 20 13.59 8.71 -13.74
CA PRO A 20 12.64 7.78 -13.13
C PRO A 20 13.36 6.58 -12.50
N ILE A 21 12.97 6.21 -11.29
CA ILE A 21 13.66 5.20 -10.48
C ILE A 21 13.83 3.86 -11.18
N ALA A 22 12.83 3.44 -11.99
CA ALA A 22 12.88 2.22 -12.78
C ALA A 22 14.10 2.18 -13.71
N PHE A 23 14.36 3.28 -14.41
CA PHE A 23 15.52 3.41 -15.30
C PHE A 23 16.82 3.58 -14.52
N ALA A 24 16.80 4.32 -13.41
CA ALA A 24 17.98 4.46 -12.55
C ALA A 24 18.43 3.09 -12.01
N MET A 25 17.50 2.29 -11.48
CA MET A 25 17.78 0.91 -11.04
C MET A 25 18.28 0.03 -12.18
N GLY A 26 17.61 0.07 -13.34
CA GLY A 26 17.99 -0.72 -14.50
C GLY A 26 19.41 -0.40 -15.00
N ILE A 27 19.74 0.89 -15.14
CA ILE A 27 21.06 1.35 -15.61
C ILE A 27 22.15 0.99 -14.60
N VAL A 28 21.97 1.34 -13.32
CA VAL A 28 22.97 1.06 -12.29
C VAL A 28 23.16 -0.45 -12.11
N GLY A 29 22.05 -1.21 -12.11
CA GLY A 29 22.10 -2.66 -12.01
C GLY A 29 22.83 -3.30 -13.20
N PHE A 30 22.50 -2.90 -14.41
CA PHE A 30 23.15 -3.40 -15.64
C PHE A 30 24.64 -3.10 -15.68
N VAL A 31 24.98 -1.83 -15.46
CA VAL A 31 26.39 -1.39 -15.49
C VAL A 31 27.18 -2.02 -14.34
N GLY A 32 26.63 -1.99 -13.12
CA GLY A 32 27.25 -2.56 -11.93
C GLY A 32 27.49 -4.07 -12.05
N PHE A 33 26.50 -4.80 -12.54
CA PHE A 33 26.64 -6.24 -12.81
C PHE A 33 27.68 -6.50 -13.92
N GLY A 34 27.66 -5.70 -15.00
CA GLY A 34 28.60 -5.81 -16.10
C GLY A 34 30.06 -5.54 -15.70
N LEU A 35 30.30 -4.61 -14.79
CA LEU A 35 31.63 -4.33 -14.25
C LEU A 35 32.18 -5.48 -13.39
N ILE A 36 31.32 -6.26 -12.73
CA ILE A 36 31.73 -7.38 -11.87
C ILE A 36 31.90 -8.67 -12.68
N THR A 37 30.96 -8.96 -13.60
CA THR A 37 30.85 -10.28 -14.27
C THR A 37 31.20 -10.24 -15.75
N GLY A 38 31.29 -9.04 -16.34
CA GLY A 38 31.47 -8.83 -17.77
C GLY A 38 30.16 -8.51 -18.53
N TRP A 39 30.30 -7.88 -19.69
CA TRP A 39 29.15 -7.35 -20.46
C TRP A 39 28.27 -8.43 -21.09
N LYS A 40 28.86 -9.56 -21.55
CA LYS A 40 28.07 -10.67 -22.13
C LYS A 40 27.10 -11.29 -21.11
N PRO A 41 27.55 -11.67 -19.89
CA PRO A 41 26.64 -12.13 -18.84
C PRO A 41 25.59 -11.08 -18.44
N SER A 42 25.96 -9.80 -18.42
CA SER A 42 25.02 -8.72 -18.07
C SER A 42 23.89 -8.58 -19.11
N LEU A 43 24.22 -8.65 -20.39
CA LEU A 43 23.20 -8.64 -21.47
C LEU A 43 22.32 -9.90 -21.43
N ALA A 44 22.92 -11.07 -21.22
CA ALA A 44 22.17 -12.31 -21.08
C ALA A 44 21.21 -12.26 -19.88
N MET A 45 21.68 -11.76 -18.74
CA MET A 45 20.87 -11.59 -17.53
C MET A 45 19.62 -10.75 -17.79
N ILE A 46 19.72 -9.60 -18.47
CA ILE A 46 18.55 -8.79 -18.80
C ILE A 46 17.58 -9.56 -19.68
N GLY A 47 18.06 -10.22 -20.74
CA GLY A 47 17.22 -10.98 -21.66
C GLY A 47 16.44 -12.08 -20.97
N THR A 48 17.10 -12.88 -20.14
CA THR A 48 16.48 -13.95 -19.35
C THR A 48 15.49 -13.39 -18.34
N LEU A 49 15.91 -12.40 -17.55
CA LEU A 49 15.10 -11.82 -16.48
C LEU A 49 13.81 -11.20 -16.99
N VAL A 50 13.89 -10.40 -18.06
CA VAL A 50 12.70 -9.77 -18.67
C VAL A 50 11.76 -10.83 -19.22
N SER A 51 12.31 -11.84 -19.91
CA SER A 51 11.52 -12.95 -20.48
C SER A 51 10.82 -13.78 -19.38
N GLU A 52 11.54 -14.22 -18.36
CA GLU A 52 11.00 -15.01 -17.26
C GLU A 52 9.95 -14.23 -16.47
N THR A 53 10.23 -12.96 -16.16
CA THR A 53 9.29 -12.10 -15.43
C THR A 53 8.04 -11.82 -16.24
N ALA A 54 8.17 -11.51 -17.53
CA ALA A 54 7.02 -11.23 -18.39
C ALA A 54 6.11 -12.45 -18.60
N LEU A 55 6.67 -13.65 -18.57
CA LEU A 55 5.94 -14.91 -18.73
C LEU A 55 5.48 -15.52 -17.40
N ASN A 56 5.79 -14.88 -16.26
CA ASN A 56 5.40 -15.39 -14.95
C ASN A 56 3.88 -15.28 -14.76
N TYR A 57 3.22 -16.44 -14.67
CA TYR A 57 1.76 -16.52 -14.47
C TYR A 57 1.30 -15.80 -13.19
N GLY A 58 2.08 -15.88 -12.10
CA GLY A 58 1.76 -15.22 -10.83
C GLY A 58 1.65 -13.70 -10.95
N LEU A 59 2.39 -13.07 -11.88
CA LEU A 59 2.32 -11.63 -12.10
C LEU A 59 1.05 -11.17 -12.83
N SER A 60 0.28 -12.07 -13.45
CA SER A 60 -1.00 -11.74 -14.07
C SER A 60 -2.05 -11.28 -13.06
N VAL A 61 -1.87 -11.60 -11.79
CA VAL A 61 -2.72 -11.13 -10.70
C VAL A 61 -2.73 -9.59 -10.57
N VAL A 62 -1.60 -8.95 -10.86
CA VAL A 62 -1.42 -7.49 -10.74
C VAL A 62 -2.35 -6.71 -11.69
N PRO A 63 -2.31 -6.90 -13.02
CA PRO A 63 -3.22 -6.21 -13.92
C PRO A 63 -4.69 -6.50 -13.64
N LEU A 64 -5.02 -7.72 -13.19
CA LEU A 64 -6.40 -8.10 -12.88
C LEU A 64 -6.94 -7.37 -11.64
N PHE A 65 -6.17 -7.24 -10.56
CA PHE A 65 -6.59 -6.44 -9.40
C PHE A 65 -6.67 -4.94 -9.71
N ILE A 66 -5.75 -4.40 -10.53
CA ILE A 66 -5.82 -3.01 -10.99
C ILE A 66 -7.09 -2.79 -11.82
N LEU A 67 -7.40 -3.72 -12.72
CA LEU A 67 -8.63 -3.68 -13.54
C LEU A 67 -9.89 -3.71 -12.65
N MET A 68 -9.92 -4.61 -11.67
CA MET A 68 -11.00 -4.68 -10.69
C MET A 68 -11.20 -3.34 -9.97
N GLY A 69 -10.14 -2.74 -9.44
CA GLY A 69 -10.18 -1.46 -8.74
C GLY A 69 -10.66 -0.31 -9.63
N ASN A 70 -10.19 -0.23 -10.87
CA ASN A 70 -10.61 0.78 -11.84
C ASN A 70 -12.09 0.64 -12.22
N LEU A 71 -12.59 -0.58 -12.42
CA LEU A 71 -14.00 -0.86 -12.71
C LEU A 71 -14.90 -0.48 -11.54
N VAL A 72 -14.54 -0.84 -10.31
CA VAL A 72 -15.25 -0.49 -9.07
C VAL A 72 -15.31 1.02 -8.89
N SER A 73 -14.19 1.71 -9.12
CA SER A 73 -14.12 3.17 -9.07
C SER A 73 -15.04 3.82 -10.12
N ARG A 74 -15.01 3.32 -11.36
CA ARG A 74 -15.86 3.83 -12.45
C ARG A 74 -17.35 3.59 -12.20
N ALA A 75 -17.70 2.50 -11.53
CA ALA A 75 -19.07 2.18 -11.13
C ALA A 75 -19.61 3.07 -10.00
N GLY A 76 -18.82 4.00 -9.44
CA GLY A 76 -19.25 4.95 -8.40
C GLY A 76 -19.35 4.34 -7.00
N LEU A 77 -18.85 3.13 -6.79
CA LEU A 77 -18.96 2.41 -5.51
C LEU A 77 -18.26 3.11 -4.34
N SER A 78 -17.25 3.95 -4.61
CA SER A 78 -16.59 4.78 -3.60
C SER A 78 -17.55 5.75 -2.91
N GLY A 79 -18.47 6.37 -3.68
CA GLY A 79 -19.51 7.25 -3.14
C GLY A 79 -20.51 6.52 -2.26
N GLU A 80 -20.88 5.29 -2.63
CA GLU A 80 -21.81 4.46 -1.84
C GLU A 80 -21.18 3.98 -0.54
N LEU A 81 -19.91 3.58 -0.57
CA LEU A 81 -19.14 3.23 0.64
C LEU A 81 -19.05 4.41 1.61
N TYR A 82 -18.80 5.63 1.09
CA TYR A 82 -18.81 6.84 1.90
C TYR A 82 -20.19 7.15 2.46
N ALA A 83 -21.25 7.08 1.63
CA ALA A 83 -22.63 7.33 2.07
C ALA A 83 -23.06 6.34 3.17
N ALA A 84 -22.75 5.06 3.01
CA ALA A 84 -23.01 4.05 4.02
C ALA A 84 -22.25 4.35 5.32
N SER A 85 -20.95 4.61 5.24
CA SER A 85 -20.14 4.96 6.42
C SER A 85 -20.65 6.20 7.12
N ASN A 86 -21.05 7.22 6.35
CA ASN A 86 -21.62 8.46 6.88
C ASN A 86 -22.97 8.24 7.58
N ALA A 87 -23.84 7.39 7.05
CA ALA A 87 -25.12 7.07 7.65
C ALA A 87 -24.99 6.49 9.08
N PHE A 88 -23.89 5.76 9.36
CA PHE A 88 -23.66 5.17 10.68
C PHE A 88 -22.82 6.07 11.60
N LEU A 89 -21.90 6.85 11.08
CA LEU A 89 -20.92 7.61 11.86
C LEU A 89 -21.17 9.12 11.88
N GLY A 90 -21.81 9.68 10.85
CA GLY A 90 -21.93 11.12 10.59
C GLY A 90 -22.53 11.93 11.75
N HIS A 91 -23.48 11.35 12.50
CA HIS A 91 -24.13 12.00 13.62
C HIS A 91 -23.21 12.28 14.84
N ARG A 92 -22.00 11.71 14.85
CA ARG A 92 -21.00 11.92 15.90
C ARG A 92 -20.16 13.17 15.62
N ARG A 93 -19.55 13.76 16.64
CA ARG A 93 -18.51 14.78 16.43
C ARG A 93 -17.32 14.16 15.72
N GLY A 94 -16.85 14.78 14.64
CA GLY A 94 -15.84 14.19 13.76
C GLY A 94 -16.36 13.03 12.88
N GLY A 95 -17.69 12.82 12.86
CA GLY A 95 -18.32 11.66 12.22
C GLY A 95 -18.03 11.55 10.72
N LEU A 96 -17.97 12.66 9.98
CA LEU A 96 -17.64 12.61 8.56
C LEU A 96 -16.18 12.21 8.34
N SER A 97 -15.23 12.67 9.19
CA SER A 97 -13.83 12.23 9.14
C SER A 97 -13.69 10.73 9.46
N MET A 98 -14.44 10.25 10.48
CA MET A 98 -14.49 8.82 10.79
C MET A 98 -15.08 8.01 9.62
N ALA A 99 -16.18 8.49 9.04
CA ALA A 99 -16.80 7.88 7.86
C ALA A 99 -15.85 7.83 6.66
N THR A 100 -15.05 8.88 6.47
CA THR A 100 -14.01 8.92 5.43
C THR A 100 -12.95 7.84 5.65
N ILE A 101 -12.47 7.64 6.88
CA ILE A 101 -11.47 6.61 7.20
C ILE A 101 -12.03 5.23 6.92
N VAL A 102 -13.25 4.93 7.38
CA VAL A 102 -13.90 3.64 7.14
C VAL A 102 -14.15 3.42 5.65
N ALA A 103 -14.64 4.44 4.95
CA ALA A 103 -14.86 4.38 3.51
C ALA A 103 -13.54 4.20 2.73
N CYS A 104 -12.47 4.90 3.13
CA CYS A 104 -11.13 4.71 2.57
C CYS A 104 -10.65 3.27 2.75
N GLY A 105 -10.68 2.74 3.97
CA GLY A 105 -10.28 1.36 4.26
C GLY A 105 -11.08 0.34 3.45
N SER A 106 -12.40 0.51 3.35
CA SER A 106 -13.26 -0.38 2.56
C SER A 106 -13.02 -0.25 1.05
N PHE A 107 -12.85 0.96 0.53
CA PHE A 107 -12.55 1.19 -0.89
C PHE A 107 -11.15 0.71 -1.25
N SER A 108 -10.20 0.91 -0.36
CA SER A 108 -8.82 0.49 -0.48
C SER A 108 -8.69 -1.03 -0.64
N ALA A 109 -9.49 -1.78 0.09
CA ALA A 109 -9.58 -3.24 -0.02
C ALA A 109 -9.95 -3.74 -1.44
N ILE A 110 -10.33 -2.84 -2.35
CA ILE A 110 -10.68 -3.20 -3.73
C ILE A 110 -9.77 -2.48 -4.72
N CYS A 111 -9.37 -1.23 -4.41
CA CYS A 111 -8.56 -0.39 -5.28
C CYS A 111 -7.06 -0.76 -5.21
N GLY A 112 -6.57 -1.20 -4.05
CA GLY A 112 -5.17 -1.60 -3.84
C GLY A 112 -4.12 -0.49 -4.04
N SER A 113 -4.53 0.80 -4.06
CA SER A 113 -3.65 1.94 -4.30
C SER A 113 -3.97 3.11 -3.37
N SER A 114 -2.98 3.53 -2.57
CA SER A 114 -3.10 4.67 -1.64
C SER A 114 -3.38 5.98 -2.37
N LEU A 115 -2.61 6.26 -3.43
CA LEU A 115 -2.73 7.51 -4.19
C LEU A 115 -4.10 7.60 -4.90
N ALA A 116 -4.55 6.50 -5.51
CA ALA A 116 -5.85 6.46 -6.17
C ALA A 116 -7.00 6.61 -5.17
N THR A 117 -6.89 5.98 -3.98
CA THR A 117 -7.86 6.11 -2.90
C THR A 117 -7.93 7.55 -2.40
N ALA A 118 -6.79 8.18 -2.10
CA ALA A 118 -6.75 9.58 -1.66
C ALA A 118 -7.35 10.53 -2.70
N ALA A 119 -6.99 10.37 -3.98
CA ALA A 119 -7.52 11.20 -5.07
C ALA A 119 -9.03 11.01 -5.28
N THR A 120 -9.53 9.77 -5.21
CA THR A 120 -10.96 9.48 -5.39
C THR A 120 -11.77 9.98 -4.19
N MET A 121 -11.31 9.68 -2.98
CA MET A 121 -12.01 10.06 -1.76
C MET A 121 -11.98 11.57 -1.50
N SER A 122 -10.97 12.30 -2.00
CA SER A 122 -10.99 13.76 -1.94
C SER A 122 -12.19 14.36 -2.67
N LYS A 123 -12.59 13.79 -3.81
CA LYS A 123 -13.75 14.25 -4.58
C LYS A 123 -15.08 13.86 -3.93
N VAL A 124 -15.10 12.78 -3.17
CA VAL A 124 -16.31 12.24 -2.53
C VAL A 124 -16.53 12.85 -1.14
N ALA A 125 -15.49 12.91 -0.31
CA ALA A 125 -15.61 13.27 1.10
C ALA A 125 -15.44 14.77 1.37
N MET A 126 -14.61 15.47 0.58
CA MET A 126 -14.32 16.88 0.84
C MET A 126 -15.55 17.82 0.72
N PRO A 127 -16.41 17.68 -0.34
CA PRO A 127 -17.57 18.56 -0.46
C PRO A 127 -18.51 18.49 0.75
N PRO A 128 -18.99 17.30 1.21
CA PRO A 128 -19.85 17.25 2.38
C PRO A 128 -19.15 17.72 3.66
N MET A 129 -17.87 17.44 3.85
CA MET A 129 -17.12 17.92 5.02
C MET A 129 -17.11 19.46 5.06
N ARG A 130 -16.84 20.11 3.95
CA ARG A 130 -16.90 21.59 3.86
C ARG A 130 -18.29 22.15 4.07
N GLN A 131 -19.33 21.48 3.53
CA GLN A 131 -20.73 21.87 3.73
C GLN A 131 -21.11 21.88 5.22
N TYR A 132 -20.58 20.91 5.99
CA TYR A 132 -20.81 20.85 7.45
C TYR A 132 -19.80 21.69 8.26
N GLY A 133 -18.92 22.46 7.62
CA GLY A 133 -17.99 23.37 8.29
C GLY A 133 -16.79 22.67 8.96
N TYR A 134 -16.36 21.53 8.45
CA TYR A 134 -15.13 20.88 8.91
C TYR A 134 -13.91 21.73 8.58
N ALA A 135 -12.96 21.76 9.52
CA ALA A 135 -11.67 22.37 9.24
C ALA A 135 -10.95 21.59 8.11
N ASP A 136 -10.42 22.31 7.11
CA ASP A 136 -9.71 21.69 5.99
C ASP A 136 -8.53 20.84 6.46
N SER A 137 -7.89 21.18 7.59
CA SER A 137 -6.82 20.38 8.19
C SER A 137 -7.28 18.97 8.60
N LEU A 138 -8.44 18.85 9.28
CA LEU A 138 -8.98 17.56 9.68
C LEU A 138 -9.54 16.78 8.48
N ALA A 139 -10.25 17.48 7.59
CA ALA A 139 -10.86 16.86 6.41
C ALA A 139 -9.79 16.25 5.49
N THR A 140 -8.77 17.02 5.12
CA THR A 140 -7.70 16.55 4.24
C THR A 140 -6.81 15.51 4.91
N ALA A 141 -6.55 15.63 6.22
CA ALA A 141 -5.79 14.65 6.97
C ALA A 141 -6.49 13.29 7.03
N SER A 142 -7.81 13.28 7.23
CA SER A 142 -8.60 12.03 7.24
C SER A 142 -8.56 11.31 5.90
N ILE A 143 -8.54 12.07 4.77
CA ILE A 143 -8.43 11.51 3.43
C ILE A 143 -6.99 11.01 3.18
N ALA A 144 -5.96 11.81 3.55
CA ALA A 144 -4.57 11.45 3.36
C ALA A 144 -4.21 10.16 4.11
N ALA A 145 -4.53 10.13 5.40
CA ALA A 145 -4.27 8.99 6.27
C ALA A 145 -5.15 7.79 5.91
N GLY A 146 -6.47 7.99 5.69
CA GLY A 146 -7.36 6.93 5.24
C GLY A 146 -6.90 6.28 3.93
N GLY A 147 -6.35 7.08 3.01
CA GLY A 147 -5.79 6.59 1.74
C GLY A 147 -4.63 5.62 1.92
N THR A 148 -3.79 5.77 2.97
CA THR A 148 -2.65 4.87 3.19
C THR A 148 -3.07 3.44 3.47
N LEU A 149 -4.21 3.22 4.12
CA LEU A 149 -4.73 1.87 4.41
C LEU A 149 -4.91 0.99 3.16
N GLY A 150 -4.90 1.61 1.97
CA GLY A 150 -5.16 0.97 0.69
C GLY A 150 -4.17 -0.07 0.23
N ILE A 151 -2.98 -0.05 0.76
CA ILE A 151 -1.94 -1.00 0.36
C ILE A 151 -1.76 -2.14 1.36
N LEU A 152 -2.36 -2.05 2.54
CA LEU A 152 -2.26 -3.08 3.56
C LEU A 152 -3.47 -4.01 3.59
N ILE A 153 -4.69 -3.45 3.46
CA ILE A 153 -5.93 -4.25 3.49
C ILE A 153 -6.07 -5.03 2.18
N PRO A 154 -6.14 -6.37 2.23
CA PRO A 154 -6.23 -7.20 1.02
C PRO A 154 -7.53 -6.98 0.22
N PRO A 155 -7.48 -7.20 -1.13
CA PRO A 155 -6.32 -7.60 -1.92
C PRO A 155 -5.36 -6.43 -2.20
N SER A 156 -4.08 -6.66 -1.99
CA SER A 156 -3.03 -5.65 -2.10
C SER A 156 -2.01 -6.02 -3.18
N VAL A 157 -1.87 -5.15 -4.18
CA VAL A 157 -0.88 -5.33 -5.26
C VAL A 157 0.55 -5.34 -4.69
N ILE A 158 0.82 -4.53 -3.67
CA ILE A 158 2.15 -4.44 -3.04
C ILE A 158 2.50 -5.74 -2.31
N LEU A 159 1.56 -6.32 -1.56
CA LEU A 159 1.76 -7.61 -0.91
C LEU A 159 1.93 -8.75 -1.92
N VAL A 160 1.24 -8.71 -3.06
CA VAL A 160 1.46 -9.67 -4.15
C VAL A 160 2.88 -9.58 -4.69
N ILE A 161 3.35 -8.39 -5.01
CA ILE A 161 4.70 -8.18 -5.55
C ILE A 161 5.76 -8.56 -4.52
N TYR A 162 5.55 -8.22 -3.25
CA TYR A 162 6.40 -8.67 -2.15
C TYR A 162 6.47 -10.20 -2.11
N GLY A 163 5.32 -10.88 -2.09
CA GLY A 163 5.26 -12.34 -2.06
C GLY A 163 5.96 -13.01 -3.24
N LEU A 164 5.82 -12.46 -4.45
CA LEU A 164 6.48 -12.97 -5.64
C LEU A 164 8.00 -12.76 -5.63
N MET A 165 8.48 -11.65 -5.06
CA MET A 165 9.92 -11.37 -4.95
C MET A 165 10.62 -12.17 -3.86
N THR A 166 9.90 -12.51 -2.80
CA THR A 166 10.42 -13.20 -1.63
C THR A 166 10.05 -14.67 -1.58
N GLU A 167 9.32 -15.14 -2.60
CA GLU A 167 8.76 -16.50 -2.67
C GLU A 167 7.89 -16.86 -1.45
N THR A 168 7.26 -15.82 -0.86
CA THR A 168 6.38 -15.95 0.30
C THR A 168 4.92 -16.14 -0.14
N SER A 169 4.16 -16.93 0.60
CA SER A 169 2.75 -17.20 0.32
C SER A 169 1.89 -15.93 0.29
N ILE A 170 1.32 -15.61 -0.88
CA ILE A 170 0.42 -14.45 -1.04
C ILE A 170 -0.83 -14.60 -0.17
N ARG A 171 -1.32 -15.83 0.04
CA ARG A 171 -2.49 -16.09 0.90
C ARG A 171 -2.20 -15.70 2.35
N GLU A 172 -1.03 -16.10 2.87
CA GLU A 172 -0.60 -15.77 4.22
C GLU A 172 -0.33 -14.28 4.38
N LEU A 173 0.30 -13.63 3.40
CA LEU A 173 0.50 -12.19 3.38
C LEU A 173 -0.83 -11.42 3.43
N PHE A 174 -1.83 -11.88 2.68
CA PHE A 174 -3.17 -11.28 2.73
C PHE A 174 -3.83 -11.50 4.09
N ALA A 175 -3.75 -12.70 4.64
CA ALA A 175 -4.26 -12.97 5.99
C ALA A 175 -3.54 -12.10 7.05
N ALA A 176 -2.21 -12.01 6.97
CA ALA A 176 -1.39 -11.21 7.88
C ALA A 176 -1.68 -9.71 7.79
N GLY A 177 -2.05 -9.18 6.62
CA GLY A 177 -2.37 -7.76 6.42
C GLY A 177 -3.70 -7.33 7.01
N PHE A 178 -4.65 -8.27 7.19
CA PHE A 178 -6.02 -7.94 7.59
C PHE A 178 -6.11 -7.33 9.00
N LEU A 179 -5.56 -7.99 10.02
CA LEU A 179 -5.60 -7.52 11.41
C LEU A 179 -4.83 -6.21 11.62
N PRO A 180 -3.59 -6.04 11.11
CA PRO A 180 -2.88 -4.77 11.15
C PRO A 180 -3.61 -3.63 10.42
N GLY A 181 -4.27 -3.92 9.30
CA GLY A 181 -5.10 -2.95 8.58
C GLY A 181 -6.31 -2.51 9.40
N PHE A 182 -7.01 -3.46 10.03
CA PHE A 182 -8.13 -3.18 10.92
C PHE A 182 -7.69 -2.37 12.16
N LEU A 183 -6.55 -2.71 12.76
CA LEU A 183 -5.94 -1.93 13.83
C LEU A 183 -5.66 -0.48 13.38
N GLY A 184 -5.16 -0.30 12.17
CA GLY A 184 -4.94 1.02 11.58
C GLY A 184 -6.23 1.84 11.47
N VAL A 185 -7.32 1.24 11.01
CA VAL A 185 -8.64 1.89 10.99
C VAL A 185 -9.05 2.32 12.41
N LEU A 186 -8.97 1.44 13.41
CA LEU A 186 -9.34 1.75 14.79
C LEU A 186 -8.50 2.89 15.38
N LEU A 187 -7.19 2.86 15.15
CA LEU A 187 -6.29 3.90 15.65
C LEU A 187 -6.55 5.25 14.95
N TYR A 188 -6.87 5.26 13.67
CA TYR A 188 -7.25 6.48 12.97
C TYR A 188 -8.59 7.04 13.45
N LEU A 189 -9.57 6.19 13.76
CA LEU A 189 -10.81 6.62 14.40
C LEU A 189 -10.53 7.25 15.78
N ALA A 190 -9.61 6.67 16.55
CA ALA A 190 -9.17 7.22 17.83
C ALA A 190 -8.45 8.58 17.65
N ALA A 191 -7.62 8.72 16.60
CA ALA A 191 -6.96 9.99 16.28
C ALA A 191 -7.98 11.09 15.96
N VAL A 192 -9.01 10.79 15.15
CA VAL A 192 -10.09 11.75 14.87
C VAL A 192 -10.80 12.13 16.18
N GLN A 193 -11.14 11.13 17.00
CA GLN A 193 -11.83 11.40 18.29
C GLN A 193 -10.98 12.28 19.21
N TYR A 194 -9.67 12.06 19.25
CA TYR A 194 -8.73 12.89 20.02
C TYR A 194 -8.69 14.33 19.49
N VAL A 195 -8.59 14.53 18.17
CA VAL A 195 -8.58 15.87 17.56
C VAL A 195 -9.86 16.65 17.89
N VAL A 196 -11.01 16.00 17.70
CA VAL A 196 -12.32 16.63 17.94
C VAL A 196 -12.60 16.84 19.45
N TRP A 197 -12.03 16.00 20.30
CA TRP A 197 -12.08 16.23 21.76
C TRP A 197 -11.29 17.49 22.15
N ARG A 198 -10.12 17.71 21.55
CA ARG A 198 -9.28 18.91 21.74
C ARG A 198 -9.86 20.15 21.10
N ARG A 199 -10.43 20.03 19.89
CA ARG A 199 -10.96 21.12 19.06
C ARG A 199 -12.33 20.73 18.49
N PRO A 200 -13.41 20.87 19.26
CA PRO A 200 -14.75 20.43 18.85
C PRO A 200 -15.29 21.14 17.60
N GLN A 201 -14.79 22.34 17.30
CA GLN A 201 -15.17 23.12 16.13
C GLN A 201 -14.59 22.56 14.82
N ASP A 202 -13.50 21.78 14.86
CA ASP A 202 -12.85 21.26 13.66
C ASP A 202 -13.64 20.13 13.00
N GLY A 203 -14.56 19.48 13.75
CA GLY A 203 -15.38 18.36 13.26
C GLY A 203 -16.80 18.40 13.81
N PRO A 204 -17.66 19.31 13.35
CA PRO A 204 -19.05 19.40 13.78
C PRO A 204 -19.83 18.12 13.47
N ARG A 205 -20.99 17.95 14.08
CA ARG A 205 -21.89 16.82 13.85
C ARG A 205 -22.67 17.04 12.55
N ALA A 206 -22.87 15.98 11.79
CA ALA A 206 -23.87 15.96 10.72
C ALA A 206 -25.25 15.54 11.27
N GLU A 207 -26.24 15.57 10.41
CA GLU A 207 -27.59 15.17 10.73
C GLU A 207 -27.67 13.68 11.11
N HIS A 208 -28.65 13.36 11.94
CA HIS A 208 -28.89 11.99 12.38
C HIS A 208 -29.67 11.25 11.28
N THR A 209 -29.06 10.22 10.71
CA THR A 209 -29.71 9.36 9.72
C THR A 209 -30.64 8.36 10.41
N SER A 210 -31.86 8.22 9.89
CA SER A 210 -32.85 7.26 10.40
C SER A 210 -32.41 5.81 10.14
N TRP A 211 -32.94 4.86 10.91
CA TRP A 211 -32.64 3.44 10.70
C TRP A 211 -33.05 2.91 9.31
N PRO A 212 -34.22 3.29 8.74
CA PRO A 212 -34.56 2.93 7.37
C PRO A 212 -33.54 3.43 6.36
N ASP A 213 -33.08 4.69 6.48
CA ASP A 213 -32.09 5.28 5.58
C ASP A 213 -30.72 4.61 5.70
N ARG A 214 -30.32 4.17 6.90
CA ARG A 214 -29.11 3.36 7.12
C ARG A 214 -29.17 2.03 6.38
N LEU A 215 -30.33 1.36 6.41
CA LEU A 215 -30.53 0.10 5.67
C LEU A 215 -30.52 0.32 4.15
N ILE A 216 -31.08 1.45 3.70
CA ILE A 216 -31.02 1.84 2.27
C ILE A 216 -29.56 2.09 1.86
N ALA A 217 -28.78 2.81 2.67
CA ALA A 217 -27.36 3.05 2.40
C ALA A 217 -26.56 1.73 2.36
N LEU A 218 -26.84 0.76 3.24
CA LEU A 218 -26.23 -0.57 3.19
C LEU A 218 -26.58 -1.35 1.91
N ARG A 219 -27.80 -1.17 1.39
CA ARG A 219 -28.15 -1.77 0.10
C ARG A 219 -27.30 -1.23 -1.05
N GLY A 220 -26.79 0.00 -0.96
CA GLY A 220 -25.87 0.55 -1.95
C GLY A 220 -24.55 -0.25 -2.04
N VAL A 221 -24.00 -0.67 -0.90
CA VAL A 221 -22.69 -1.30 -0.84
C VAL A 221 -22.70 -2.84 -0.96
N TRP A 222 -23.89 -3.47 -1.12
CA TRP A 222 -23.99 -4.93 -1.16
C TRP A 222 -23.11 -5.57 -2.26
N GLY A 223 -23.03 -4.94 -3.43
CA GLY A 223 -22.24 -5.45 -4.55
C GLY A 223 -20.75 -5.42 -4.25
N THR A 224 -20.28 -4.36 -3.58
CA THR A 224 -18.89 -4.23 -3.12
C THR A 224 -18.57 -5.29 -2.06
N LEU A 225 -19.45 -5.48 -1.08
CA LEU A 225 -19.29 -6.49 -0.04
C LEU A 225 -19.30 -7.91 -0.61
N LEU A 226 -20.22 -8.19 -1.55
CA LEU A 226 -20.26 -9.48 -2.24
C LEU A 226 -18.97 -9.77 -2.99
N LEU A 227 -18.46 -8.78 -3.73
CA LEU A 227 -17.21 -8.91 -4.48
C LEU A 227 -16.02 -9.17 -3.53
N PHE A 228 -15.95 -8.42 -2.43
CA PHE A 228 -14.91 -8.61 -1.41
C PHE A 228 -14.97 -10.00 -0.78
N ILE A 229 -16.16 -10.44 -0.35
CA ILE A 229 -16.37 -11.77 0.25
C ILE A 229 -16.03 -12.87 -0.75
N LEU A 230 -16.41 -12.71 -2.02
CA LEU A 230 -16.12 -13.68 -3.06
C LEU A 230 -14.61 -13.83 -3.30
N VAL A 231 -13.90 -12.72 -3.43
CA VAL A 231 -12.45 -12.70 -3.71
C VAL A 231 -11.66 -13.16 -2.49
N ILE A 232 -11.82 -12.49 -1.36
CA ILE A 232 -11.04 -12.77 -0.15
C ILE A 232 -11.49 -14.07 0.51
N GLY A 233 -12.80 -14.30 0.61
CA GLY A 233 -13.35 -15.56 1.14
C GLY A 233 -12.94 -16.76 0.28
N GLY A 234 -12.90 -16.62 -1.04
CA GLY A 234 -12.44 -17.67 -1.95
C GLY A 234 -10.94 -17.98 -1.80
N ILE A 235 -10.10 -16.93 -1.58
CA ILE A 235 -8.66 -17.11 -1.31
C ILE A 235 -8.46 -17.79 0.05
N TYR A 236 -9.09 -17.30 1.12
CA TYR A 236 -8.92 -17.86 2.47
C TYR A 236 -9.51 -19.24 2.61
N GLY A 237 -10.64 -19.51 1.94
CA GLY A 237 -11.23 -20.85 1.88
C GLY A 237 -10.48 -21.85 1.00
N GLY A 238 -9.40 -21.42 0.33
CA GLY A 238 -8.62 -22.30 -0.55
C GLY A 238 -9.33 -22.70 -1.85
N ILE A 239 -10.46 -22.05 -2.17
CA ILE A 239 -11.26 -22.34 -3.38
C ILE A 239 -10.56 -21.79 -4.61
N PHE A 240 -9.93 -20.62 -4.48
CA PHE A 240 -9.25 -19.90 -5.56
C PHE A 240 -7.80 -19.61 -5.19
N THR A 241 -6.91 -19.71 -6.17
CA THR A 241 -5.59 -19.08 -6.10
C THR A 241 -5.74 -17.56 -6.17
N PRO A 242 -4.76 -16.77 -5.71
CA PRO A 242 -4.81 -15.30 -5.84
C PRO A 242 -5.05 -14.81 -7.27
N THR A 243 -4.49 -15.51 -8.27
CA THR A 243 -4.66 -15.16 -9.69
C THR A 243 -6.08 -15.44 -10.19
N GLU A 244 -6.64 -16.59 -9.85
CA GLU A 244 -8.04 -16.93 -10.19
C GLU A 244 -9.01 -15.97 -9.50
N ALA A 245 -8.78 -15.67 -8.22
CA ALA A 245 -9.58 -14.72 -7.47
C ALA A 245 -9.53 -13.30 -8.08
N ALA A 246 -8.36 -12.87 -8.59
CA ALA A 246 -8.23 -11.60 -9.29
C ALA A 246 -9.02 -11.58 -10.61
N GLY A 247 -9.01 -12.68 -11.36
CA GLY A 247 -9.82 -12.83 -12.58
C GLY A 247 -11.32 -12.80 -12.30
N ILE A 248 -11.77 -13.54 -11.28
CA ILE A 248 -13.16 -13.56 -10.81
C ILE A 248 -13.56 -12.17 -10.29
N GLY A 249 -12.67 -11.51 -9.54
CA GLY A 249 -12.86 -10.16 -9.04
C GLY A 249 -13.03 -9.14 -10.17
N ALA A 250 -12.17 -9.18 -11.18
CA ALA A 250 -12.25 -8.30 -12.34
C ALA A 250 -13.55 -8.54 -13.15
N GLY A 251 -13.92 -9.81 -13.38
CA GLY A 251 -15.17 -10.18 -14.03
C GLY A 251 -16.40 -9.74 -13.24
N GLY A 252 -16.40 -9.97 -11.93
CA GLY A 252 -17.47 -9.52 -11.02
C GLY A 252 -17.60 -7.99 -11.00
N ALA A 253 -16.48 -7.26 -10.95
CA ALA A 253 -16.45 -5.80 -11.01
C ALA A 253 -17.01 -5.27 -12.37
N PHE A 254 -16.69 -5.96 -13.46
CA PHE A 254 -17.25 -5.64 -14.78
C PHE A 254 -18.78 -5.82 -14.80
N LEU A 255 -19.29 -6.94 -14.28
CA LEU A 255 -20.73 -7.19 -14.19
C LEU A 255 -21.42 -6.16 -13.29
N LEU A 256 -20.81 -5.79 -12.15
CA LEU A 256 -21.32 -4.74 -11.28
C LEU A 256 -21.36 -3.38 -11.97
N ALA A 257 -20.32 -3.02 -12.74
CA ALA A 257 -20.29 -1.79 -13.51
C ALA A 257 -21.42 -1.73 -14.55
N LEU A 258 -21.67 -2.84 -15.27
CA LEU A 258 -22.78 -2.97 -16.20
C LEU A 258 -24.15 -2.83 -15.49
N ALA A 259 -24.33 -3.48 -14.34
CA ALA A 259 -25.56 -3.42 -13.54
C ALA A 259 -25.81 -1.99 -13.00
N ARG A 260 -24.76 -1.22 -12.75
CA ARG A 260 -24.80 0.19 -12.31
C ARG A 260 -24.98 1.18 -13.47
N GLY A 261 -25.14 0.70 -14.68
CA GLY A 261 -25.44 1.53 -15.84
C GLY A 261 -24.22 2.13 -16.55
N VAL A 262 -23.00 1.68 -16.23
CA VAL A 262 -21.82 1.99 -17.04
C VAL A 262 -21.90 1.20 -18.33
N ARG A 263 -22.39 1.83 -19.39
CA ARG A 263 -22.66 1.18 -20.70
C ARG A 263 -21.85 1.81 -21.84
N SER A 264 -21.17 2.92 -21.59
CA SER A 264 -20.39 3.61 -22.62
C SER A 264 -19.12 2.83 -22.93
N TRP A 265 -18.89 2.52 -24.20
CA TRP A 265 -17.63 1.92 -24.67
C TRP A 265 -16.42 2.78 -24.30
N ARG A 266 -16.58 4.10 -24.30
CA ARG A 266 -15.52 5.05 -23.92
C ARG A 266 -15.11 4.86 -22.47
N ASP A 267 -16.05 4.58 -21.55
CA ASP A 267 -15.76 4.35 -20.15
C ASP A 267 -14.88 3.10 -19.95
N TYR A 268 -15.20 2.01 -20.65
CA TYR A 268 -14.41 0.79 -20.63
C TYR A 268 -13.04 0.96 -21.28
N TYR A 269 -12.98 1.70 -22.37
CA TYR A 269 -11.71 2.04 -23.02
C TYR A 269 -10.81 2.82 -22.06
N ASP A 270 -11.33 3.85 -21.39
CA ASP A 270 -10.59 4.64 -20.41
C ASP A 270 -10.09 3.77 -19.23
N VAL A 271 -10.91 2.85 -18.74
CA VAL A 271 -10.56 1.88 -17.71
C VAL A 271 -9.42 0.96 -18.17
N LEU A 272 -9.53 0.40 -19.38
CA LEU A 272 -8.51 -0.49 -19.92
C LEU A 272 -7.18 0.25 -20.16
N VAL A 273 -7.22 1.45 -20.73
CA VAL A 273 -6.02 2.28 -20.93
C VAL A 273 -5.37 2.66 -19.61
N SER A 274 -6.17 3.06 -18.60
CA SER A 274 -5.66 3.34 -17.25
C SER A 274 -5.01 2.11 -16.62
N THR A 275 -5.65 0.94 -16.74
CA THR A 275 -5.12 -0.33 -16.24
C THR A 275 -3.80 -0.69 -16.93
N ALA A 276 -3.76 -0.61 -18.26
CA ALA A 276 -2.56 -0.91 -19.03
C ALA A 276 -1.41 0.03 -18.69
N ARG A 277 -1.68 1.33 -18.55
CA ARG A 277 -0.67 2.33 -18.17
C ARG A 277 -0.10 2.06 -16.77
N THR A 278 -0.95 1.82 -15.79
CA THR A 278 -0.53 1.52 -14.41
C THR A 278 0.26 0.21 -14.37
N THR A 279 -0.20 -0.83 -15.04
CA THR A 279 0.49 -2.11 -15.13
C THR A 279 1.87 -1.96 -15.78
N ALA A 280 1.96 -1.28 -16.91
CA ALA A 280 3.23 -1.04 -17.60
C ALA A 280 4.22 -0.27 -16.72
N MET A 281 3.75 0.74 -15.98
CA MET A 281 4.58 1.47 -15.03
C MET A 281 5.12 0.54 -13.93
N LEU A 282 4.26 -0.28 -13.31
CA LEU A 282 4.65 -1.21 -12.25
C LEU A 282 5.65 -2.26 -12.76
N PHE A 283 5.41 -2.84 -13.93
CA PHE A 283 6.35 -3.81 -14.52
C PHE A 283 7.69 -3.18 -14.89
N THR A 284 7.70 -1.93 -15.37
CA THR A 284 8.95 -1.21 -15.65
C THR A 284 9.78 -1.01 -14.38
N VAL A 285 9.13 -0.65 -13.26
CA VAL A 285 9.79 -0.55 -11.96
C VAL A 285 10.29 -1.91 -11.49
N LEU A 286 9.48 -2.96 -11.64
CA LEU A 286 9.85 -4.33 -11.28
C LEU A 286 11.07 -4.82 -12.05
N PHE A 287 11.12 -4.63 -13.38
CA PHE A 287 12.29 -5.00 -14.18
C PHE A 287 13.55 -4.27 -13.71
N GLY A 288 13.46 -2.96 -13.52
CA GLY A 288 14.58 -2.17 -12.99
C GLY A 288 15.08 -2.69 -11.65
N ALA A 289 14.15 -3.00 -10.74
CA ALA A 289 14.46 -3.53 -9.42
C ALA A 289 15.11 -4.91 -9.46
N LEU A 290 14.62 -5.81 -10.30
CA LEU A 290 15.20 -7.15 -10.44
C LEU A 290 16.61 -7.11 -11.06
N ILE A 291 16.86 -6.22 -12.03
CA ILE A 291 18.19 -5.99 -12.59
C ILE A 291 19.13 -5.45 -11.49
N PHE A 292 18.67 -4.48 -10.71
CA PHE A 292 19.42 -3.93 -9.58
C PHE A 292 19.69 -4.97 -8.48
N SER A 293 18.70 -5.80 -8.17
CA SER A 293 18.79 -6.90 -7.21
C SER A 293 19.91 -7.88 -7.58
N ASN A 294 19.98 -8.29 -8.86
CA ASN A 294 21.06 -9.16 -9.34
C ASN A 294 22.45 -8.52 -9.13
N PHE A 295 22.61 -7.23 -9.41
CA PHE A 295 23.84 -6.50 -9.13
C PHE A 295 24.18 -6.48 -7.64
N VAL A 296 23.23 -6.10 -6.78
CA VAL A 296 23.41 -5.98 -5.32
C VAL A 296 23.80 -7.33 -4.71
N ASN A 297 23.10 -8.39 -5.10
CA ASN A 297 23.40 -9.75 -4.63
C ASN A 297 24.78 -10.21 -5.10
N ARG A 298 25.13 -9.98 -6.37
CA ARG A 298 26.46 -10.33 -6.91
C ARG A 298 27.59 -9.54 -6.28
N ALA A 299 27.34 -8.30 -5.90
CA ALA A 299 28.28 -7.43 -5.18
C ALA A 299 28.42 -7.78 -3.68
N GLY A 300 27.63 -8.74 -3.17
CA GLY A 300 27.69 -9.24 -1.80
C GLY A 300 27.22 -8.24 -0.75
N LEU A 301 26.30 -7.33 -1.08
CA LEU A 301 25.81 -6.34 -0.11
C LEU A 301 25.00 -6.99 1.02
N PRO A 302 24.04 -7.90 0.76
CA PRO A 302 23.27 -8.52 1.84
C PRO A 302 24.14 -9.31 2.81
N THR A 303 25.07 -10.11 2.29
CA THR A 303 26.01 -10.89 3.09
C THR A 303 26.91 -9.99 3.94
N GLY A 304 27.46 -8.93 3.33
CA GLY A 304 28.32 -7.99 4.05
C GLY A 304 27.58 -7.17 5.11
N LEU A 305 26.28 -6.89 4.90
CA LEU A 305 25.44 -6.26 5.93
C LEU A 305 25.16 -7.23 7.09
N LEU A 306 24.91 -8.49 6.79
CA LEU A 306 24.69 -9.52 7.82
C LEU A 306 25.95 -9.72 8.67
N GLU A 307 27.14 -9.81 8.06
CA GLU A 307 28.41 -9.89 8.75
C GLU A 307 28.68 -8.64 9.61
N PHE A 308 28.38 -7.46 9.09
CA PHE A 308 28.50 -6.20 9.85
C PHE A 308 27.61 -6.19 11.09
N VAL A 309 26.33 -6.55 10.93
CA VAL A 309 25.36 -6.60 12.03
C VAL A 309 25.78 -7.62 13.09
N SER A 310 26.23 -8.81 12.66
CA SER A 310 26.72 -9.85 13.56
C SER A 310 28.03 -9.44 14.28
N GLY A 311 28.87 -8.66 13.61
CA GLY A 311 30.16 -8.17 14.18
C GLY A 311 30.00 -7.06 15.21
N VAL A 312 28.88 -6.32 15.18
CA VAL A 312 28.60 -5.20 16.13
C VAL A 312 27.78 -5.65 17.33
N ASP A 313 27.38 -6.93 17.38
CA ASP A 313 26.58 -7.53 18.46
C ASP A 313 25.24 -6.75 18.72
N MET A 314 24.64 -6.27 17.63
CA MET A 314 23.37 -5.54 17.71
C MET A 314 22.21 -6.49 17.97
N SER A 315 21.32 -6.09 18.88
CA SER A 315 20.08 -6.88 19.09
C SER A 315 19.21 -6.88 17.82
N PRO A 316 18.49 -7.97 17.51
CA PRO A 316 17.60 -8.04 16.34
C PRO A 316 16.61 -6.88 16.25
N LEU A 317 16.06 -6.44 17.40
CA LEU A 317 15.16 -5.29 17.45
C LEU A 317 15.85 -3.99 17.01
N MET A 318 17.11 -3.77 17.42
CA MET A 318 17.85 -2.58 17.02
C MET A 318 18.08 -2.54 15.50
N VAL A 319 18.40 -3.68 14.89
CA VAL A 319 18.55 -3.80 13.43
C VAL A 319 17.24 -3.47 12.73
N LEU A 320 16.11 -4.01 13.20
CA LEU A 320 14.80 -3.72 12.67
C LEU A 320 14.44 -2.23 12.77
N LEU A 321 14.75 -1.59 13.90
CA LEU A 321 14.52 -0.15 14.08
C LEU A 321 15.37 0.69 13.11
N VAL A 322 16.61 0.28 12.85
CA VAL A 322 17.46 0.93 11.83
C VAL A 322 16.85 0.76 10.43
N ILE A 323 16.42 -0.44 10.08
CA ILE A 323 15.74 -0.71 8.80
C ILE A 323 14.48 0.18 8.68
N VAL A 324 13.65 0.23 9.70
CA VAL A 324 12.46 1.10 9.76
C VAL A 324 12.82 2.57 9.55
N ALA A 325 13.86 3.07 10.22
CA ALA A 325 14.32 4.44 10.05
C ALA A 325 14.77 4.72 8.60
N ILE A 326 15.49 3.78 7.98
CA ILE A 326 15.87 3.88 6.57
C ILE A 326 14.64 3.92 5.66
N TYR A 327 13.64 3.07 5.89
CA TYR A 327 12.39 3.07 5.13
C TYR A 327 11.65 4.41 5.24
N ILE A 328 11.55 5.00 6.43
CA ILE A 328 10.90 6.31 6.63
C ILE A 328 11.63 7.39 5.83
N VAL A 329 12.95 7.39 5.85
CA VAL A 329 13.78 8.37 5.09
C VAL A 329 13.62 8.16 3.58
N LEU A 330 13.72 6.93 3.09
CA LEU A 330 13.58 6.61 1.68
C LEU A 330 12.16 6.92 1.17
N GLY A 331 11.14 6.62 1.97
CA GLY A 331 9.75 6.90 1.63
C GLY A 331 9.39 8.38 1.58
N CYS A 332 10.26 9.27 2.09
CA CYS A 332 10.12 10.71 1.83
C CYS A 332 10.44 11.08 0.36
N VAL A 333 11.13 10.19 -0.38
CA VAL A 333 11.59 10.47 -1.76
C VAL A 333 10.91 9.55 -2.76
N PHE A 334 10.69 8.30 -2.38
CA PHE A 334 10.18 7.25 -3.26
C PHE A 334 8.70 6.95 -3.02
N GLU A 335 8.04 6.57 -4.08
CA GLU A 335 6.70 5.99 -4.03
C GLU A 335 6.77 4.56 -3.44
N SER A 336 5.67 4.11 -2.85
CA SER A 336 5.57 2.88 -2.04
C SER A 336 6.17 1.64 -2.71
N LEU A 337 5.77 1.37 -3.95
CA LEU A 337 6.22 0.17 -4.66
C LEU A 337 7.70 0.26 -5.01
N SER A 338 8.13 1.41 -5.52
CA SER A 338 9.53 1.66 -5.88
C SER A 338 10.46 1.51 -4.68
N MET A 339 10.04 1.99 -3.52
CA MET A 339 10.80 1.86 -2.28
C MET A 339 10.92 0.40 -1.86
N LEU A 340 9.82 -0.34 -1.85
CA LEU A 340 9.82 -1.76 -1.50
C LEU A 340 10.70 -2.57 -2.46
N LEU A 341 10.52 -2.38 -3.77
CA LEU A 341 11.28 -3.09 -4.79
C LEU A 341 12.79 -2.81 -4.71
N LEU A 342 13.18 -1.60 -4.32
CA LEU A 342 14.57 -1.23 -4.11
C LEU A 342 15.16 -1.91 -2.87
N THR A 343 14.40 -2.03 -1.80
CA THR A 343 14.90 -2.38 -0.46
C THR A 343 14.74 -3.85 -0.10
N ILE A 344 13.72 -4.54 -0.63
CA ILE A 344 13.50 -5.98 -0.38
C ILE A 344 14.77 -6.81 -0.66
N PRO A 345 15.45 -6.69 -1.81
CA PRO A 345 16.62 -7.50 -2.10
C PRO A 345 17.78 -7.30 -1.10
N ILE A 346 17.79 -6.18 -0.41
CA ILE A 346 18.83 -5.80 0.56
C ILE A 346 18.46 -6.28 1.97
N PHE A 347 17.26 -5.93 2.42
CA PHE A 347 16.86 -6.16 3.82
C PHE A 347 16.25 -7.53 4.06
N PHE A 348 15.59 -8.14 3.07
CA PHE A 348 15.00 -9.45 3.20
C PHE A 348 16.02 -10.53 3.68
N PRO A 349 17.20 -10.70 3.05
CA PRO A 349 18.19 -11.68 3.51
C PRO A 349 18.73 -11.36 4.91
N VAL A 350 18.85 -10.08 5.25
CA VAL A 350 19.30 -9.65 6.59
C VAL A 350 18.27 -10.05 7.64
N VAL A 351 16.98 -9.73 7.41
CA VAL A 351 15.90 -10.05 8.35
C VAL A 351 15.71 -11.56 8.51
N GLN A 352 15.82 -12.31 7.42
CA GLN A 352 15.76 -13.79 7.47
C GLN A 352 16.86 -14.38 8.35
N GLY A 353 18.06 -13.77 8.35
CA GLY A 353 19.18 -14.23 9.16
C GLY A 353 19.16 -13.77 10.63
N LEU A 354 18.26 -12.84 11.01
CA LEU A 354 18.27 -12.25 12.37
C LEU A 354 17.70 -13.14 13.47
N GLY A 355 16.82 -14.10 13.16
CA GLY A 355 16.19 -14.94 14.18
C GLY A 355 15.39 -14.15 15.22
N TYR A 356 14.40 -13.36 14.80
CA TYR A 356 13.62 -12.48 15.68
C TYR A 356 12.44 -13.17 16.34
N ALA A 357 12.27 -12.95 17.65
CA ALA A 357 11.10 -13.32 18.46
C ALA A 357 10.72 -14.82 18.40
N GLY A 358 11.63 -15.71 18.05
CA GLY A 358 11.38 -17.15 17.93
C GLY A 358 10.57 -17.53 16.69
N LEU A 359 10.40 -16.62 15.73
CA LEU A 359 9.69 -16.87 14.47
C LEU A 359 10.45 -17.85 13.59
N GLY A 360 9.71 -18.76 12.95
CA GLY A 360 10.24 -19.63 11.91
C GLY A 360 10.68 -18.86 10.66
N PRO A 361 11.47 -19.49 9.76
CA PRO A 361 11.98 -18.83 8.55
C PRO A 361 10.89 -18.28 7.64
N GLU A 362 9.73 -18.92 7.53
CA GLU A 362 8.60 -18.47 6.71
C GLU A 362 7.79 -17.39 7.43
N GLU A 363 7.53 -17.56 8.72
CA GLU A 363 6.79 -16.60 9.54
C GLU A 363 7.46 -15.22 9.59
N ILE A 364 8.80 -15.17 9.71
CA ILE A 364 9.53 -13.91 9.77
C ILE A 364 9.40 -13.12 8.46
N LEU A 365 9.28 -13.83 7.33
CA LEU A 365 9.12 -13.21 6.01
C LEU A 365 7.73 -12.63 5.82
N VAL A 366 6.69 -13.36 6.24
CA VAL A 366 5.30 -12.88 6.24
C VAL A 366 5.17 -11.66 7.13
N TRP A 367 5.67 -11.74 8.37
CA TRP A 367 5.65 -10.64 9.32
C TRP A 367 6.41 -9.41 8.81
N PHE A 368 7.64 -9.60 8.30
CA PHE A 368 8.45 -8.49 7.77
C PHE A 368 7.77 -7.80 6.57
N GLY A 369 7.10 -8.55 5.72
CA GLY A 369 6.31 -7.99 4.61
C GLY A 369 5.26 -7.01 5.10
N ILE A 370 4.55 -7.34 6.18
CA ILE A 370 3.59 -6.44 6.79
C ILE A 370 4.25 -5.21 7.41
N ILE A 371 5.36 -5.39 8.13
CA ILE A 371 6.13 -4.26 8.68
C ILE A 371 6.61 -3.32 7.59
N ALA A 372 7.19 -3.85 6.50
CA ALA A 372 7.66 -3.07 5.38
C ALA A 372 6.54 -2.25 4.72
N VAL A 373 5.35 -2.84 4.54
CA VAL A 373 4.17 -2.14 4.00
C VAL A 373 3.68 -1.06 4.96
N VAL A 374 3.59 -1.33 6.26
CA VAL A 374 3.15 -0.35 7.27
C VAL A 374 4.09 0.85 7.33
N VAL A 375 5.41 0.62 7.32
CA VAL A 375 6.40 1.73 7.29
C VAL A 375 6.27 2.55 6.01
N THR A 376 6.01 1.88 4.90
CA THR A 376 5.75 2.54 3.61
C THR A 376 4.50 3.42 3.68
N GLU A 377 3.42 2.95 4.31
CA GLU A 377 2.20 3.75 4.54
C GLU A 377 2.51 5.02 5.34
N ILE A 378 3.26 4.90 6.43
CA ILE A 378 3.67 6.02 7.28
C ILE A 378 4.42 7.06 6.44
N SER A 379 5.33 6.63 5.59
CA SER A 379 6.14 7.52 4.76
C SER A 379 5.32 8.36 3.78
N LEU A 380 4.17 7.84 3.29
CA LEU A 380 3.29 8.56 2.36
C LEU A 380 2.64 9.82 2.97
N ILE A 381 2.59 9.93 4.28
CA ILE A 381 2.05 11.09 5.00
C ILE A 381 3.13 11.82 5.84
N THR A 382 4.38 11.34 5.79
CA THR A 382 5.50 11.92 6.55
C THR A 382 6.12 13.12 5.84
N PRO A 383 6.34 14.26 6.53
CA PRO A 383 7.14 15.35 5.99
C PRO A 383 8.58 14.90 5.67
N PRO A 384 9.30 15.49 4.69
CA PRO A 384 8.96 16.72 3.97
C PRO A 384 8.11 16.53 2.71
N VAL A 385 8.03 15.32 2.14
CA VAL A 385 7.28 15.10 0.89
C VAL A 385 5.88 14.61 1.18
N GLY A 386 5.68 13.37 1.67
CA GLY A 386 4.34 12.83 1.92
C GLY A 386 3.49 12.77 0.65
N LEU A 387 3.68 11.77 -0.19
CA LEU A 387 3.05 11.72 -1.52
C LEU A 387 1.53 11.85 -1.49
N ASN A 388 0.84 11.27 -0.50
CA ASN A 388 -0.61 11.44 -0.34
C ASN A 388 -0.98 12.90 -0.07
N VAL A 389 -0.15 13.64 0.67
CA VAL A 389 -0.36 15.07 0.96
C VAL A 389 -0.24 15.89 -0.33
N PHE A 390 0.76 15.59 -1.16
CA PHE A 390 0.94 16.27 -2.44
C PHE A 390 -0.15 15.93 -3.46
N VAL A 391 -0.60 14.69 -3.52
CA VAL A 391 -1.74 14.30 -4.37
C VAL A 391 -2.99 15.07 -3.97
N LEU A 392 -3.29 15.17 -2.68
CA LEU A 392 -4.42 15.95 -2.19
C LEU A 392 -4.28 17.45 -2.52
N ALA A 393 -3.11 18.03 -2.30
CA ALA A 393 -2.87 19.43 -2.65
C ALA A 393 -2.99 19.69 -4.17
N GLY A 394 -2.64 18.70 -5.00
CA GLY A 394 -2.82 18.76 -6.45
C GLY A 394 -4.29 18.68 -6.89
N VAL A 395 -5.10 17.89 -6.20
CA VAL A 395 -6.55 17.76 -6.46
C VAL A 395 -7.34 18.95 -5.87
N LEU A 396 -6.96 19.36 -4.65
CA LEU A 396 -7.58 20.45 -3.90
C LEU A 396 -6.68 21.70 -4.00
N GLN A 397 -6.73 22.39 -5.12
CA GLN A 397 -5.84 23.51 -5.44
C GLN A 397 -5.93 24.70 -4.47
N ASP A 398 -7.01 24.77 -3.70
CA ASP A 398 -7.29 25.81 -2.71
C ASP A 398 -6.75 25.50 -1.29
N VAL A 399 -6.24 24.29 -1.05
CA VAL A 399 -5.68 23.88 0.25
C VAL A 399 -4.16 23.85 0.21
N LYS A 400 -3.52 24.58 1.14
CA LYS A 400 -2.06 24.57 1.27
C LYS A 400 -1.55 23.25 1.83
N THR A 401 -0.45 22.73 1.29
CA THR A 401 0.22 21.50 1.79
C THR A 401 0.54 21.57 3.29
N THR A 402 0.92 22.75 3.79
CA THR A 402 1.20 22.98 5.22
C THR A 402 -0.03 22.73 6.11
N THR A 403 -1.25 23.03 5.61
CA THR A 403 -2.50 22.75 6.32
C THR A 403 -2.73 21.23 6.43
N VAL A 404 -2.48 20.51 5.36
CA VAL A 404 -2.58 19.04 5.34
C VAL A 404 -1.56 18.42 6.29
N PHE A 405 -0.29 18.84 6.25
CA PHE A 405 0.75 18.34 7.16
C PHE A 405 0.43 18.57 8.64
N LYS A 406 -0.10 19.76 8.99
CA LYS A 406 -0.57 20.01 10.36
C LYS A 406 -1.70 19.07 10.79
N GLY A 407 -2.59 18.76 9.86
CA GLY A 407 -3.71 17.86 10.11
C GLY A 407 -3.31 16.40 10.27
N VAL A 408 -2.32 15.91 9.51
CA VAL A 408 -1.91 14.49 9.54
C VAL A 408 -1.05 14.13 10.76
N THR A 409 -0.52 15.12 11.50
CA THR A 409 0.36 14.85 12.66
C THR A 409 -0.24 13.86 13.68
N PRO A 410 -1.52 13.98 14.13
CA PRO A 410 -2.11 13.00 15.04
C PRO A 410 -2.20 11.60 14.44
N PHE A 411 -2.47 11.50 13.13
CA PHE A 411 -2.54 10.22 12.42
C PHE A 411 -1.15 9.58 12.30
N TRP A 412 -0.14 10.38 12.00
CA TRP A 412 1.25 9.94 11.99
C TRP A 412 1.69 9.42 13.36
N CYS A 413 1.31 10.09 14.47
CA CYS A 413 1.63 9.61 15.81
C CYS A 413 1.02 8.24 16.12
N VAL A 414 -0.24 8.01 15.74
CA VAL A 414 -0.87 6.70 15.98
C VAL A 414 -0.32 5.62 15.05
N ASP A 415 0.17 5.98 13.86
CA ASP A 415 0.87 5.05 12.98
C ASP A 415 2.21 4.58 13.56
N ILE A 416 2.97 5.46 14.19
CA ILE A 416 4.17 5.06 14.93
C ILE A 416 3.81 4.12 16.08
N ILE A 417 2.71 4.38 16.79
CA ILE A 417 2.22 3.47 17.84
C ILE A 417 1.83 2.12 17.23
N ARG A 418 1.09 2.12 16.11
CA ARG A 418 0.74 0.90 15.37
C ARG A 418 1.98 0.10 15.00
N LEU A 419 2.97 0.76 14.40
CA LEU A 419 4.23 0.14 14.00
C LEU A 419 4.95 -0.50 15.19
N LEU A 420 5.05 0.21 16.32
CA LEU A 420 5.68 -0.33 17.53
C LEU A 420 4.92 -1.55 18.08
N ILE A 421 3.59 -1.52 18.08
CA ILE A 421 2.77 -2.68 18.45
C ILE A 421 3.12 -3.87 17.55
N LEU A 422 3.11 -3.70 16.22
CA LEU A 422 3.36 -4.77 15.27
C LEU A 422 4.80 -5.31 15.33
N LEU A 423 5.78 -4.44 15.65
CA LEU A 423 7.17 -4.84 15.87
C LEU A 423 7.31 -5.69 17.15
N LEU A 424 6.70 -5.25 18.25
CA LEU A 424 6.85 -5.90 19.54
C LEU A 424 5.94 -7.14 19.71
N THR A 425 4.89 -7.25 18.91
CA THR A 425 3.93 -8.37 18.97
C THR A 425 3.75 -9.06 17.60
N PRO A 426 4.77 -9.77 17.10
CA PRO A 426 4.67 -10.50 15.82
C PRO A 426 3.51 -11.48 15.78
N SER A 427 3.18 -12.11 16.93
CA SER A 427 2.05 -13.03 17.07
C SER A 427 0.70 -12.41 16.70
N TYR A 428 0.53 -11.08 16.86
CA TYR A 428 -0.68 -10.39 16.42
C TYR A 428 -0.80 -10.36 14.90
N VAL A 429 0.30 -10.16 14.20
CA VAL A 429 0.35 -10.16 12.72
C VAL A 429 0.08 -11.57 12.17
N LEU A 430 0.65 -12.58 12.81
CA LEU A 430 0.58 -13.97 12.39
C LEU A 430 -0.67 -14.71 12.92
N LEU A 431 -1.50 -14.07 13.76
CA LEU A 431 -2.66 -14.71 14.36
C LEU A 431 -3.61 -15.29 13.31
N LEU A 432 -3.95 -14.52 12.30
CA LEU A 432 -4.90 -14.95 11.26
C LEU A 432 -4.29 -15.96 10.28
N PRO A 433 -3.05 -15.80 9.78
CA PRO A 433 -2.36 -16.85 9.03
C PRO A 433 -2.30 -18.19 9.77
N ASN A 434 -1.86 -18.17 11.03
CA ASN A 434 -1.73 -19.39 11.83
C ASN A 434 -3.08 -20.06 12.10
N TRP A 435 -4.14 -19.28 12.30
CA TRP A 435 -5.49 -19.82 12.48
C TRP A 435 -6.09 -20.40 11.20
N LEU A 436 -5.77 -19.85 10.03
CA LEU A 436 -6.34 -20.30 8.75
C LEU A 436 -5.57 -21.47 8.12
N TYR A 437 -4.24 -21.54 8.34
CA TYR A 437 -3.36 -22.41 7.54
C TYR A 437 -2.51 -23.37 8.35
N HIS A 438 -2.43 -23.16 9.68
CA HIS A 438 -1.67 -23.99 10.63
C HIS A 438 -2.54 -24.38 11.82
#